data_a25830199f835fe13dfe97e93b844b19
#
_entry.id   a25830199f835fe13dfe97e93b844b19
#
_cell.length_a   1.000
_cell.length_b   1.000
_cell.length_c   1.000
_cell.angle_alpha   90.00
_cell.angle_beta   90.00
_cell.angle_gamma   90.00
#
_symmetry.space_group_name_H-M   'P 1'
#
loop_
_entity.id
_entity.type
_entity.pdbx_description
1 polymer ?
#
loop_
_entity_poly.entity_id
_entity_poly.type
_entity_poly.pdbx_seq_one_letter_code
_entity_poly.pdbx_strand_id
1 'polypeptide(L)'
;MTNQPKNTSGAKPAVPHKKNFLDDRRIRLALSILGAIVAWMIVTIIVQPGTTNTIYNVPVDYTYDSSVYTSRGLSIVSAEDKTVNLKISGDGYTIGSLTASDFVVYPDWSSVRDSGEKTLRLLVRGANGMLNGVTVTIDGSDNMVDVMFDVVEEKTLPVTVTTNYLAISDGYILYSTEVSKDMVTLSGPSSELDKVATCTAEVTYSGELDSSVTLATPLRFYTSGGTEVNFEYTELEESSVDVTLQVYKMATLPVNVSFINAPRDFDESVLVYELSRKQLKVAGPAEKIDALSTLSIGTIDLSTFTLNKVYELPIELPSDIYLLDNISTITLSFDCSGLETKTMNLPSSCVQVVNLPSTYQLTVETERLMNVTLCGPKAALETLTPEQVVVEIDAEDFSVATGQQNIACRLYVPSNGKIFARGSYVLQCRIESN
;
A
#
# COMPACT_ATOMS: atom_id res chain seq x y z
N MET A 1 22.04 -138.74 54.67
CA MET A 1 23.45 -139.09 54.59
C MET A 1 24.19 -137.83 54.29
N THR A 2 24.85 -137.33 55.24
CA THR A 2 26.28 -136.92 55.22
C THR A 2 26.64 -135.79 54.39
N ASN A 3 27.26 -134.70 54.74
CA ASN A 3 28.12 -134.35 55.90
C ASN A 3 28.55 -132.91 55.69
N GLN A 4 28.77 -132.33 56.79
CA GLN A 4 29.51 -131.05 56.83
C GLN A 4 30.98 -131.31 56.45
N PRO A 5 31.75 -130.30 56.24
CA PRO A 5 32.17 -129.37 57.31
C PRO A 5 32.54 -127.88 56.85
N LYS A 6 32.48 -126.96 57.73
CA LYS A 6 33.33 -125.90 58.29
C LYS A 6 34.56 -125.40 57.47
N ASN A 7 34.71 -124.18 57.22
CA ASN A 7 35.74 -123.32 57.97
C ASN A 7 35.93 -121.93 57.41
N THR A 8 35.84 -120.96 58.16
CA THR A 8 36.75 -120.01 58.83
C THR A 8 37.24 -118.84 57.98
N SER A 9 36.89 -117.72 58.45
CA SER A 9 37.67 -116.48 58.77
C SER A 9 38.43 -115.75 57.66
N GLY A 10 38.14 -114.51 57.57
CA GLY A 10 38.98 -113.49 56.93
C GLY A 10 38.38 -112.13 56.98
N ALA A 11 38.54 -111.42 58.00
CA ALA A 11 38.16 -110.02 58.12
C ALA A 11 39.04 -109.16 57.24
N LYS A 12 38.49 -108.31 56.47
CA LYS A 12 39.18 -107.15 55.79
C LYS A 12 38.57 -105.87 56.30
N PRO A 13 39.37 -104.77 56.44
CA PRO A 13 38.99 -103.57 57.16
C PRO A 13 38.05 -102.67 56.36
N ALA A 14 37.16 -102.03 57.05
CA ALA A 14 36.19 -101.04 56.51
C ALA A 14 36.90 -99.80 56.04
N VAL A 15 36.67 -99.44 54.76
CA VAL A 15 37.04 -98.15 54.15
C VAL A 15 35.93 -97.12 54.53
N PRO A 16 36.22 -95.91 55.02
CA PRO A 16 35.24 -94.90 55.39
C PRO A 16 34.61 -94.36 54.08
N HIS A 17 33.37 -94.57 53.87
CA HIS A 17 32.60 -93.86 52.80
C HIS A 17 32.58 -92.36 53.16
N LYS A 18 33.27 -91.46 52.37
CA LYS A 18 33.03 -90.03 52.32
C LYS A 18 31.56 -89.84 51.99
N LYS A 19 30.78 -89.31 52.93
CA LYS A 19 29.42 -88.81 52.69
C LYS A 19 29.51 -87.72 51.61
N ASN A 20 29.03 -88.01 50.43
CA ASN A 20 28.92 -86.96 49.38
C ASN A 20 27.97 -85.87 49.88
N PHE A 21 28.39 -84.61 49.80
CA PHE A 21 27.61 -83.44 50.18
C PHE A 21 26.21 -83.41 49.54
N LEU A 22 26.03 -84.13 48.42
CA LEU A 22 24.77 -84.32 47.69
C LEU A 22 23.81 -85.38 48.32
N ASP A 23 24.20 -86.11 49.33
CA ASP A 23 23.34 -87.13 49.97
C ASP A 23 22.46 -86.63 51.10
N ASP A 24 22.70 -85.42 51.52
CA ASP A 24 21.85 -84.75 52.50
C ASP A 24 20.51 -84.35 51.87
N ARG A 25 19.42 -84.84 52.37
CA ARG A 25 18.05 -84.61 51.89
C ARG A 25 17.73 -83.11 51.86
N ARG A 26 18.28 -82.34 52.78
CA ARG A 26 18.04 -80.91 52.84
C ARG A 26 18.76 -80.11 51.71
N ILE A 27 20.00 -80.57 51.37
CA ILE A 27 20.80 -79.97 50.31
C ILE A 27 20.17 -80.32 48.92
N ARG A 28 19.72 -81.55 48.73
CA ARG A 28 18.97 -81.93 47.49
C ARG A 28 17.69 -81.11 47.30
N LEU A 29 16.99 -80.84 48.38
CA LEU A 29 15.76 -80.09 48.36
C LEU A 29 16.07 -78.58 48.00
N ALA A 30 17.12 -78.04 48.62
CA ALA A 30 17.59 -76.69 48.32
C ALA A 30 18.08 -76.52 46.86
N LEU A 31 18.83 -77.50 46.35
CA LEU A 31 19.31 -77.52 44.96
C LEU A 31 18.18 -77.70 43.96
N SER A 32 17.16 -78.53 44.30
CA SER A 32 15.96 -78.74 43.49
C SER A 32 15.13 -77.41 43.42
N ILE A 33 14.98 -76.71 44.53
CA ILE A 33 14.30 -75.40 44.56
C ILE A 33 15.09 -74.38 43.77
N LEU A 34 16.42 -74.31 43.96
CA LEU A 34 17.30 -73.38 43.20
C LEU A 34 17.25 -73.71 41.72
N GLY A 35 17.31 -75.01 41.37
CA GLY A 35 17.15 -75.50 39.97
C GLY A 35 15.79 -75.16 39.37
N ALA A 36 14.72 -75.23 40.17
CA ALA A 36 13.37 -74.89 39.71
C ALA A 36 13.27 -73.31 39.53
N ILE A 37 13.88 -72.54 40.45
CA ILE A 37 13.92 -71.10 40.32
C ILE A 37 14.73 -70.65 39.06
N VAL A 38 15.90 -71.29 38.84
CA VAL A 38 16.73 -71.02 37.68
C VAL A 38 16.01 -71.48 36.39
N ALA A 39 15.39 -72.65 36.39
CA ALA A 39 14.59 -73.14 35.26
C ALA A 39 13.36 -72.22 35.01
N TRP A 40 12.69 -71.76 36.06
CA TRP A 40 11.61 -70.78 35.97
C TRP A 40 12.09 -69.45 35.43
N MET A 41 13.22 -68.94 35.91
CA MET A 41 13.84 -67.74 35.47
C MET A 41 14.24 -67.81 33.96
N ILE A 42 14.86 -68.96 33.57
CA ILE A 42 15.22 -69.22 32.16
C ILE A 42 13.97 -69.23 31.26
N VAL A 43 12.92 -69.99 31.71
CA VAL A 43 11.65 -70.05 30.97
C VAL A 43 10.98 -68.62 30.87
N THR A 44 11.02 -67.89 31.98
CA THR A 44 10.45 -66.53 32.00
C THR A 44 11.23 -65.53 31.11
N ILE A 45 12.54 -65.68 30.97
CA ILE A 45 13.41 -64.80 30.13
C ILE A 45 13.36 -65.26 28.65
N ILE A 46 13.35 -66.62 28.37
CA ILE A 46 13.44 -67.14 27.01
C ILE A 46 12.07 -67.31 26.35
N VAL A 47 11.02 -67.59 27.12
CA VAL A 47 9.65 -67.80 26.66
C VAL A 47 8.77 -66.61 27.07
N GLN A 48 9.28 -65.42 27.03
CA GLN A 48 8.40 -64.26 27.20
C GLN A 48 7.39 -64.21 26.04
N PRO A 49 6.10 -64.44 26.30
CA PRO A 49 5.10 -64.19 25.27
C PRO A 49 5.16 -62.70 24.95
N GLY A 50 5.34 -62.34 23.69
CA GLY A 50 5.36 -60.96 23.25
C GLY A 50 4.18 -60.19 23.86
N THR A 51 4.48 -59.23 24.70
CA THR A 51 3.46 -58.41 25.35
C THR A 51 2.96 -57.38 24.35
N THR A 52 1.67 -57.09 24.37
CA THR A 52 1.06 -56.09 23.50
C THR A 52 0.60 -54.92 24.39
N ASN A 53 0.91 -53.71 23.96
CA ASN A 53 0.44 -52.47 24.59
C ASN A 53 -0.19 -51.55 23.54
N THR A 54 -1.08 -50.67 23.94
CA THR A 54 -1.71 -49.68 23.05
C THR A 54 -1.31 -48.30 23.49
N ILE A 55 -0.77 -47.52 22.57
CA ILE A 55 -0.50 -46.08 22.76
C ILE A 55 -1.62 -45.31 22.11
N TYR A 56 -2.27 -44.46 22.89
CA TYR A 56 -3.46 -43.72 22.47
C TYR A 56 -3.11 -42.33 21.98
N ASN A 57 -3.95 -41.78 21.06
CA ASN A 57 -3.94 -40.39 20.63
C ASN A 57 -2.59 -39.91 20.08
N VAL A 58 -1.94 -40.70 19.23
CA VAL A 58 -0.71 -40.29 18.53
C VAL A 58 -1.12 -39.41 17.36
N PRO A 59 -0.66 -38.12 17.31
CA PRO A 59 -1.03 -37.21 16.24
C PRO A 59 -0.37 -37.63 14.91
N VAL A 60 -1.05 -37.32 13.81
CA VAL A 60 -0.50 -37.50 12.47
C VAL A 60 0.42 -36.30 12.16
N ASP A 61 1.65 -36.59 11.76
CA ASP A 61 2.65 -35.60 11.34
C ASP A 61 2.61 -35.46 9.81
N TYR A 62 2.04 -34.34 9.35
CA TYR A 62 1.95 -34.01 7.92
C TYR A 62 3.24 -33.40 7.36
N THR A 63 4.18 -33.02 8.21
CA THR A 63 5.45 -32.44 7.78
C THR A 63 6.53 -33.48 7.52
N TYR A 64 6.35 -34.67 8.07
CA TYR A 64 7.31 -35.76 7.91
C TYR A 64 7.39 -36.25 6.47
N ASP A 65 8.64 -36.27 5.91
CA ASP A 65 8.95 -36.67 4.53
C ASP A 65 8.20 -35.87 3.43
N SER A 66 7.91 -34.61 3.75
CA SER A 66 7.18 -33.67 2.86
C SER A 66 7.86 -33.46 1.50
N SER A 67 9.17 -33.73 1.39
CA SER A 67 9.94 -33.58 0.15
C SER A 67 9.35 -34.30 -1.06
N VAL A 68 8.56 -35.37 -0.83
CA VAL A 68 7.93 -36.16 -1.88
C VAL A 68 6.92 -35.36 -2.71
N TYR A 69 6.09 -34.54 -2.06
CA TYR A 69 5.11 -33.69 -2.74
C TYR A 69 5.64 -32.27 -3.01
N THR A 70 6.44 -31.70 -2.10
CA THR A 70 7.00 -30.35 -2.28
C THR A 70 7.96 -30.25 -3.47
N SER A 71 8.70 -31.35 -3.78
CA SER A 71 9.54 -31.40 -4.99
C SER A 71 8.75 -31.31 -6.30
N ARG A 72 7.44 -31.45 -6.25
CA ARG A 72 6.49 -31.30 -7.39
C ARG A 72 5.77 -29.97 -7.38
N GLY A 73 6.14 -29.07 -6.47
CA GLY A 73 5.49 -27.77 -6.31
C GLY A 73 4.15 -27.84 -5.56
N LEU A 74 3.81 -29.00 -5.00
CA LEU A 74 2.56 -29.17 -4.26
C LEU A 74 2.73 -28.76 -2.79
N SER A 75 1.68 -28.21 -2.24
CA SER A 75 1.53 -27.88 -0.82
C SER A 75 0.24 -28.49 -0.28
N ILE A 76 0.21 -28.78 1.01
CA ILE A 76 -1.01 -29.16 1.69
C ILE A 76 -1.84 -27.90 1.92
N VAL A 77 -3.03 -27.86 1.37
CA VAL A 77 -4.00 -26.77 1.53
C VAL A 77 -4.88 -27.01 2.76
N SER A 78 -5.32 -28.27 2.91
CA SER A 78 -6.13 -28.70 4.04
C SER A 78 -5.81 -30.14 4.38
N ALA A 79 -5.80 -30.45 5.67
CA ALA A 79 -5.65 -31.81 6.18
C ALA A 79 -6.53 -32.00 7.42
N GLU A 80 -7.08 -33.20 7.59
CA GLU A 80 -7.85 -33.57 8.78
C GLU A 80 -6.94 -33.57 10.02
N ASP A 81 -7.35 -32.92 11.10
CA ASP A 81 -6.66 -33.04 12.39
C ASP A 81 -6.97 -34.40 13.02
N LYS A 82 -6.09 -35.38 12.75
CA LYS A 82 -6.31 -36.78 13.09
C LYS A 82 -5.29 -37.27 14.09
N THR A 83 -5.79 -38.06 15.03
CA THR A 83 -4.99 -38.89 15.95
C THR A 83 -5.32 -40.35 15.77
N VAL A 84 -4.33 -41.21 15.97
CA VAL A 84 -4.53 -42.69 15.87
C VAL A 84 -4.01 -43.38 17.10
N ASN A 85 -4.51 -44.58 17.33
CA ASN A 85 -3.99 -45.48 18.37
C ASN A 85 -3.01 -46.46 17.74
N LEU A 86 -1.88 -46.69 18.40
CA LEU A 86 -0.86 -47.62 17.96
C LEU A 86 -0.86 -48.87 18.82
N LYS A 87 -0.94 -50.00 18.19
CA LYS A 87 -0.74 -51.31 18.83
C LYS A 87 0.71 -51.73 18.68
N ILE A 88 1.42 -51.80 19.80
CA ILE A 88 2.82 -52.19 19.85
C ILE A 88 2.97 -53.56 20.47
N SER A 89 3.84 -54.41 19.92
CA SER A 89 4.16 -55.71 20.46
C SER A 89 5.67 -55.94 20.47
N GLY A 90 6.17 -56.52 21.55
CA GLY A 90 7.60 -56.75 21.74
C GLY A 90 7.91 -57.23 23.14
N ASP A 91 9.18 -57.10 23.53
CA ASP A 91 9.60 -57.42 24.91
C ASP A 91 8.96 -56.44 25.89
N GLY A 92 8.34 -56.97 26.98
CA GLY A 92 7.57 -56.19 27.93
C GLY A 92 8.37 -55.04 28.60
N TYR A 93 9.67 -55.22 28.80
CA TYR A 93 10.54 -54.16 29.33
C TYR A 93 10.71 -53.01 28.33
N THR A 94 10.91 -53.36 27.05
CA THR A 94 11.11 -52.37 25.97
C THR A 94 9.83 -51.60 25.68
N ILE A 95 8.68 -52.30 25.51
CA ILE A 95 7.42 -51.63 25.19
C ILE A 95 6.81 -50.86 26.35
N GLY A 96 7.13 -51.23 27.60
CA GLY A 96 6.63 -50.54 28.79
C GLY A 96 7.17 -49.14 29.00
N SER A 97 8.29 -48.77 28.37
CA SER A 97 8.91 -47.45 28.44
C SER A 97 8.54 -46.52 27.26
N LEU A 98 7.85 -47.05 26.23
CA LEU A 98 7.52 -46.29 25.03
C LEU A 98 6.29 -45.43 25.23
N THR A 99 6.38 -44.22 24.71
CA THR A 99 5.35 -43.16 24.75
C THR A 99 4.95 -42.73 23.31
N ALA A 100 3.96 -41.89 23.18
CA ALA A 100 3.52 -41.38 21.88
C ALA A 100 4.65 -40.64 21.12
N SER A 101 5.56 -39.97 21.86
CA SER A 101 6.70 -39.26 21.29
C SER A 101 7.79 -40.14 20.66
N ASP A 102 7.76 -41.41 20.93
CA ASP A 102 8.70 -42.37 20.35
C ASP A 102 8.29 -42.86 18.95
N PHE A 103 7.11 -42.44 18.50
CA PHE A 103 6.54 -42.82 17.19
C PHE A 103 6.20 -41.58 16.36
N VAL A 104 6.39 -41.70 15.05
CA VAL A 104 5.90 -40.76 14.05
C VAL A 104 4.90 -41.46 13.16
N VAL A 105 3.68 -40.96 13.16
CA VAL A 105 2.62 -41.42 12.24
C VAL A 105 2.50 -40.37 11.15
N TYR A 106 2.57 -40.78 9.89
CA TYR A 106 2.55 -39.87 8.75
C TYR A 106 1.83 -40.54 7.56
N PRO A 107 1.26 -39.74 6.65
CA PRO A 107 0.65 -40.27 5.44
C PRO A 107 1.67 -40.81 4.44
N ASP A 108 1.27 -41.84 3.67
CA ASP A 108 2.07 -42.35 2.55
C ASP A 108 1.99 -41.36 1.35
N TRP A 109 3.01 -40.52 1.20
CA TRP A 109 3.11 -39.56 0.13
C TRP A 109 3.43 -40.15 -1.25
N SER A 110 3.74 -41.45 -1.35
CA SER A 110 4.23 -42.05 -2.60
C SER A 110 3.21 -42.03 -3.75
N SER A 111 1.93 -41.93 -3.41
CA SER A 111 0.82 -41.83 -4.38
C SER A 111 0.51 -40.39 -4.83
N VAL A 112 1.02 -39.39 -4.15
CA VAL A 112 0.73 -37.98 -4.43
C VAL A 112 1.53 -37.51 -5.65
N ARG A 113 0.83 -37.23 -6.77
CA ARG A 113 1.45 -36.83 -8.05
C ARG A 113 0.90 -35.53 -8.61
N ASP A 114 -0.31 -35.20 -8.28
CA ASP A 114 -1.09 -34.08 -8.80
C ASP A 114 -1.93 -33.43 -7.69
N SER A 115 -2.46 -32.23 -7.92
CA SER A 115 -3.37 -31.53 -7.04
C SER A 115 -4.69 -32.27 -6.84
N GLY A 116 -5.45 -31.83 -5.85
CA GLY A 116 -6.77 -32.36 -5.49
C GLY A 116 -6.77 -33.12 -4.16
N GLU A 117 -7.96 -33.54 -3.75
CA GLU A 117 -8.17 -34.31 -2.56
C GLU A 117 -7.66 -35.78 -2.73
N LYS A 118 -6.88 -36.24 -1.78
CA LYS A 118 -6.29 -37.57 -1.78
C LYS A 118 -6.54 -38.27 -0.44
N THR A 119 -7.11 -39.46 -0.49
CA THR A 119 -7.22 -40.35 0.67
C THR A 119 -5.95 -41.16 0.78
N LEU A 120 -5.15 -40.90 1.80
CA LEU A 120 -3.82 -41.50 1.99
C LEU A 120 -3.81 -42.47 3.16
N ARG A 121 -3.05 -43.56 2.97
CA ARG A 121 -2.82 -44.51 4.05
C ARG A 121 -1.80 -43.96 5.04
N LEU A 122 -2.06 -44.13 6.33
CA LEU A 122 -1.13 -43.78 7.38
C LEU A 122 -0.07 -44.88 7.57
N LEU A 123 1.16 -44.42 7.71
CA LEU A 123 2.33 -45.20 8.05
C LEU A 123 2.82 -44.82 9.44
N VAL A 124 3.53 -45.76 10.08
CA VAL A 124 4.11 -45.53 11.41
C VAL A 124 5.56 -46.01 11.44
N ARG A 125 6.42 -45.22 12.10
CA ARG A 125 7.81 -45.60 12.36
C ARG A 125 8.26 -45.07 13.73
N GLY A 126 9.40 -45.57 14.23
CA GLY A 126 10.03 -45.01 15.42
C GLY A 126 10.64 -43.61 15.12
N ALA A 127 10.47 -42.68 16.01
CA ALA A 127 10.98 -41.30 15.88
C ALA A 127 12.51 -41.27 15.70
N ASN A 128 13.25 -42.14 16.39
CA ASN A 128 14.71 -42.25 16.35
C ASN A 128 15.26 -43.37 15.46
N GLY A 129 14.44 -43.87 14.51
CA GLY A 129 14.82 -44.96 13.63
C GLY A 129 14.07 -46.27 13.96
N MET A 130 14.60 -47.44 13.51
CA MET A 130 13.96 -48.72 13.79
C MET A 130 14.04 -49.07 15.29
N LEU A 131 12.89 -49.38 15.88
CA LEU A 131 12.80 -49.94 17.24
C LEU A 131 13.09 -51.41 17.16
N ASN A 132 14.31 -51.81 17.55
CA ASN A 132 14.73 -53.21 17.51
C ASN A 132 13.82 -54.11 18.42
N GLY A 133 13.21 -55.12 17.82
CA GLY A 133 12.36 -56.06 18.55
C GLY A 133 10.96 -55.56 18.89
N VAL A 134 10.55 -54.40 18.37
CA VAL A 134 9.19 -53.87 18.51
C VAL A 134 8.49 -53.86 17.15
N THR A 135 7.33 -54.44 17.10
CA THR A 135 6.41 -54.35 15.95
C THR A 135 5.32 -53.35 16.31
N VAL A 136 5.13 -52.33 15.44
CA VAL A 136 4.11 -51.30 15.62
C VAL A 136 3.11 -51.35 14.46
N THR A 137 1.85 -51.25 14.76
CA THR A 137 0.75 -51.18 13.79
C THR A 137 -0.28 -50.15 14.26
N ILE A 138 -0.96 -49.54 13.33
CA ILE A 138 -2.10 -48.69 13.66
C ILE A 138 -3.26 -49.59 14.09
N ASP A 139 -3.86 -49.29 15.23
CA ASP A 139 -4.95 -50.09 15.79
C ASP A 139 -6.28 -49.69 15.13
N GLY A 140 -7.03 -50.71 14.68
CA GLY A 140 -8.33 -50.50 14.03
C GLY A 140 -8.27 -50.34 12.50
N SER A 141 -9.41 -50.03 11.91
CA SER A 141 -9.61 -49.85 10.46
C SER A 141 -9.39 -48.44 9.97
N ASP A 142 -9.24 -47.46 10.87
CA ASP A 142 -9.15 -46.04 10.56
C ASP A 142 -7.68 -45.58 10.35
N ASN A 143 -7.08 -46.16 9.32
CA ASN A 143 -5.69 -45.93 8.93
C ASN A 143 -5.55 -45.08 7.66
N MET A 144 -6.59 -44.32 7.30
CA MET A 144 -6.63 -43.45 6.14
C MET A 144 -6.85 -42.00 6.60
N VAL A 145 -6.39 -41.04 5.81
CA VAL A 145 -6.59 -39.61 6.04
C VAL A 145 -6.82 -38.91 4.73
N ASP A 146 -7.72 -37.92 4.74
CA ASP A 146 -7.98 -37.06 3.58
C ASP A 146 -7.11 -35.82 3.67
N VAL A 147 -6.40 -35.53 2.58
CA VAL A 147 -5.49 -34.41 2.46
C VAL A 147 -5.71 -33.71 1.11
N MET A 148 -5.93 -32.43 1.13
CA MET A 148 -6.06 -31.60 -0.06
C MET A 148 -4.70 -31.02 -0.44
N PHE A 149 -4.28 -31.27 -1.69
CA PHE A 149 -3.05 -30.74 -2.27
C PHE A 149 -3.36 -29.76 -3.38
N ASP A 150 -2.61 -28.66 -3.43
CA ASP A 150 -2.60 -27.76 -4.59
C ASP A 150 -1.25 -27.07 -4.72
N VAL A 151 -1.07 -26.39 -5.86
CA VAL A 151 0.01 -25.41 -6.04
C VAL A 151 -0.44 -24.10 -5.38
N VAL A 152 0.30 -23.62 -4.41
CA VAL A 152 0.02 -22.33 -3.78
C VAL A 152 0.74 -21.24 -4.57
N GLU A 153 -0.02 -20.28 -5.03
CA GLU A 153 0.43 -19.17 -5.87
C GLU A 153 -0.04 -17.83 -5.31
N GLU A 154 0.55 -16.76 -5.82
CA GLU A 154 0.10 -15.40 -5.60
C GLU A 154 -0.51 -14.84 -6.88
N LYS A 155 -1.64 -14.15 -6.74
CA LYS A 155 -2.33 -13.49 -7.85
C LYS A 155 -2.65 -12.05 -7.46
N THR A 156 -2.13 -11.10 -8.24
CA THR A 156 -2.42 -9.68 -8.03
C THR A 156 -3.45 -9.21 -9.04
N LEU A 157 -4.46 -8.51 -8.57
CA LEU A 157 -5.58 -8.01 -9.37
C LEU A 157 -5.78 -6.50 -9.15
N PRO A 158 -6.16 -5.76 -10.19
CA PRO A 158 -6.59 -4.37 -10.04
C PRO A 158 -7.94 -4.31 -9.32
N VAL A 159 -8.08 -3.32 -8.44
CA VAL A 159 -9.34 -3.02 -7.75
C VAL A 159 -10.18 -2.09 -8.62
N THR A 160 -11.36 -2.54 -9.02
CA THR A 160 -12.33 -1.72 -9.75
C THR A 160 -13.39 -1.21 -8.79
N VAL A 161 -13.62 0.10 -8.77
CA VAL A 161 -14.69 0.69 -7.95
C VAL A 161 -15.96 0.77 -8.77
N THR A 162 -17.05 0.28 -8.19
CA THR A 162 -18.39 0.48 -8.71
C THR A 162 -19.24 1.24 -7.68
N THR A 163 -19.94 2.24 -8.17
CA THR A 163 -20.84 3.08 -7.35
C THR A 163 -22.27 2.77 -7.71
N ASN A 164 -23.02 2.24 -6.77
CA ASN A 164 -24.43 1.91 -6.96
C ASN A 164 -25.31 2.88 -6.17
N TYR A 165 -26.30 3.50 -6.85
CA TYR A 165 -27.34 4.32 -6.20
C TYR A 165 -26.82 5.50 -5.36
N LEU A 166 -25.82 6.25 -5.87
CA LEU A 166 -25.38 7.48 -5.21
C LEU A 166 -26.35 8.61 -5.53
N ALA A 167 -26.96 9.19 -4.50
CA ALA A 167 -27.68 10.45 -4.59
C ALA A 167 -26.71 11.59 -4.31
N ILE A 168 -26.62 12.56 -5.23
CA ILE A 168 -25.77 13.75 -5.07
C ILE A 168 -26.71 14.94 -4.92
N SER A 169 -26.44 15.79 -3.93
CA SER A 169 -27.23 16.97 -3.63
C SER A 169 -27.18 17.98 -4.76
N ASP A 170 -28.27 18.73 -4.93
CA ASP A 170 -28.33 19.79 -5.94
C ASP A 170 -27.18 20.80 -5.77
N GLY A 171 -26.53 21.14 -6.87
CA GLY A 171 -25.37 22.02 -6.87
C GLY A 171 -24.03 21.33 -6.58
N TYR A 172 -24.00 20.03 -6.48
CA TYR A 172 -22.77 19.23 -6.29
C TYR A 172 -22.57 18.22 -7.41
N ILE A 173 -21.36 17.69 -7.54
CA ILE A 173 -20.98 16.67 -8.51
C ILE A 173 -19.99 15.69 -7.90
N LEU A 174 -20.13 14.40 -8.22
CA LEU A 174 -19.07 13.43 -8.00
C LEU A 174 -17.96 13.68 -9.02
N TYR A 175 -16.85 14.23 -8.56
CA TYR A 175 -15.74 14.61 -9.43
C TYR A 175 -14.83 13.43 -9.75
N SER A 176 -14.43 12.69 -8.73
CA SER A 176 -13.59 11.50 -8.87
C SER A 176 -13.87 10.49 -7.77
N THR A 177 -13.41 9.26 -8.01
CA THR A 177 -13.41 8.18 -7.04
C THR A 177 -11.97 7.69 -6.89
N GLU A 178 -11.45 7.72 -5.69
CA GLU A 178 -10.08 7.30 -5.38
C GLU A 178 -10.12 6.10 -4.44
N VAL A 179 -9.20 5.18 -4.61
CA VAL A 179 -9.06 4.03 -3.73
C VAL A 179 -7.70 4.08 -3.02
N SER A 180 -7.65 3.61 -1.78
CA SER A 180 -6.42 3.59 -0.98
C SER A 180 -5.36 2.64 -1.55
N LYS A 181 -5.80 1.57 -2.23
CA LYS A 181 -4.95 0.62 -2.96
C LYS A 181 -5.62 0.25 -4.29
N ASP A 182 -4.91 0.42 -5.36
CA ASP A 182 -5.36 0.11 -6.72
C ASP A 182 -5.13 -1.35 -7.13
N MET A 183 -4.34 -2.09 -6.35
CA MET A 183 -4.03 -3.50 -6.56
C MET A 183 -4.20 -4.27 -5.26
N VAL A 184 -4.66 -5.53 -5.34
CA VAL A 184 -4.77 -6.47 -4.23
C VAL A 184 -4.10 -7.79 -4.58
N THR A 185 -3.40 -8.39 -3.61
CA THR A 185 -2.74 -9.68 -3.77
C THR A 185 -3.51 -10.75 -3.00
N LEU A 186 -3.78 -11.85 -3.69
CA LEU A 186 -4.37 -13.09 -3.18
C LEU A 186 -3.26 -14.13 -3.09
N SER A 187 -3.21 -14.90 -2.01
CA SER A 187 -2.31 -16.05 -1.85
C SER A 187 -3.11 -17.28 -1.52
N GLY A 188 -3.02 -18.30 -2.36
CA GLY A 188 -3.83 -19.49 -2.15
C GLY A 188 -3.68 -20.55 -3.25
N PRO A 189 -4.55 -21.57 -3.20
CA PRO A 189 -4.56 -22.65 -4.18
C PRO A 189 -4.82 -22.14 -5.60
N SER A 190 -4.03 -22.61 -6.57
CA SER A 190 -4.21 -22.24 -7.98
C SER A 190 -5.62 -22.56 -8.48
N SER A 191 -6.22 -23.63 -8.01
CA SER A 191 -7.60 -24.02 -8.35
C SER A 191 -8.69 -23.04 -7.90
N GLU A 192 -8.42 -22.25 -6.84
CA GLU A 192 -9.29 -21.14 -6.43
C GLU A 192 -8.95 -19.86 -7.18
N LEU A 193 -7.65 -19.53 -7.28
CA LEU A 193 -7.18 -18.31 -7.93
C LEU A 193 -7.51 -18.23 -9.43
N ASP A 194 -7.51 -19.38 -10.12
CA ASP A 194 -7.88 -19.45 -11.55
C ASP A 194 -9.33 -19.09 -11.82
N LYS A 195 -10.22 -19.24 -10.84
CA LYS A 195 -11.62 -18.85 -10.97
C LYS A 195 -11.81 -17.32 -10.94
N VAL A 196 -10.88 -16.60 -10.33
CA VAL A 196 -11.00 -15.15 -10.12
C VAL A 196 -10.55 -14.40 -11.35
N ALA A 197 -11.44 -13.60 -11.92
CA ALA A 197 -11.13 -12.73 -13.05
C ALA A 197 -11.04 -11.25 -12.67
N THR A 198 -11.88 -10.78 -11.72
CA THR A 198 -11.95 -9.36 -11.33
C THR A 198 -12.12 -9.20 -9.83
N CYS A 199 -11.58 -8.08 -9.32
CA CYS A 199 -11.79 -7.60 -7.97
C CYS A 199 -12.54 -6.28 -8.02
N THR A 200 -13.61 -6.15 -7.23
CA THR A 200 -14.49 -4.98 -7.24
C THR A 200 -14.76 -4.50 -5.81
N ALA A 201 -14.62 -3.20 -5.59
CA ALA A 201 -15.11 -2.51 -4.40
C ALA A 201 -16.47 -1.87 -4.73
N GLU A 202 -17.54 -2.39 -4.18
CA GLU A 202 -18.91 -1.91 -4.43
C GLU A 202 -19.31 -0.90 -3.37
N VAL A 203 -19.31 0.38 -3.75
CA VAL A 203 -19.69 1.47 -2.86
C VAL A 203 -21.19 1.70 -2.89
N THR A 204 -21.80 1.67 -1.72
CA THR A 204 -23.20 2.10 -1.50
C THR A 204 -23.24 3.18 -0.44
N TYR A 205 -23.99 4.25 -0.70
CA TYR A 205 -24.18 5.32 0.26
C TYR A 205 -25.68 5.64 0.39
N SER A 206 -26.18 5.65 1.61
CA SER A 206 -27.63 5.78 1.90
C SER A 206 -28.04 7.20 2.25
N GLY A 207 -27.46 8.20 1.63
CA GLY A 207 -27.78 9.62 1.86
C GLY A 207 -27.55 10.44 0.62
N GLU A 208 -27.83 11.74 0.69
CA GLU A 208 -27.39 12.69 -0.34
C GLU A 208 -25.97 13.17 -0.02
N LEU A 209 -25.11 13.13 -1.05
CA LEU A 209 -23.72 13.55 -0.95
C LEU A 209 -23.62 15.06 -1.27
N ASP A 210 -23.22 15.83 -0.27
CA ASP A 210 -22.93 17.26 -0.35
C ASP A 210 -21.47 17.60 0.00
N SER A 211 -20.70 16.57 0.34
CA SER A 211 -19.29 16.68 0.72
C SER A 211 -18.57 15.38 0.39
N SER A 212 -17.24 15.44 0.28
CA SER A 212 -16.42 14.26 0.05
C SER A 212 -16.46 13.32 1.25
N VAL A 213 -16.55 12.02 0.99
CA VAL A 213 -16.64 10.98 2.01
C VAL A 213 -15.68 9.83 1.67
N THR A 214 -15.06 9.28 2.72
CA THR A 214 -14.24 8.06 2.61
C THR A 214 -14.98 6.92 3.30
N LEU A 215 -15.14 5.81 2.59
CA LEU A 215 -15.89 4.63 3.02
C LEU A 215 -15.00 3.39 2.95
N ALA A 216 -14.88 2.67 4.07
CA ALA A 216 -14.25 1.35 4.07
C ALA A 216 -15.17 0.36 3.33
N THR A 217 -14.72 -0.12 2.19
CA THR A 217 -15.51 -0.92 1.26
C THR A 217 -14.92 -2.32 1.15
N PRO A 218 -15.70 -3.37 1.41
CA PRO A 218 -15.23 -4.74 1.27
C PRO A 218 -14.94 -5.06 -0.19
N LEU A 219 -13.88 -5.85 -0.40
CA LEU A 219 -13.53 -6.37 -1.71
C LEU A 219 -14.38 -7.58 -2.05
N ARG A 220 -14.87 -7.64 -3.28
CA ARG A 220 -15.59 -8.76 -3.85
C ARG A 220 -14.89 -9.26 -5.09
N PHE A 221 -14.87 -10.57 -5.27
CA PHE A 221 -14.16 -11.22 -6.34
C PHE A 221 -15.15 -11.95 -7.25
N TYR A 222 -14.94 -11.85 -8.56
CA TYR A 222 -15.87 -12.42 -9.53
C TYR A 222 -15.12 -13.23 -10.58
N THR A 223 -15.80 -14.26 -11.07
CA THR A 223 -15.37 -15.01 -12.25
C THR A 223 -15.53 -14.16 -13.53
N SER A 224 -14.98 -14.62 -14.64
CA SER A 224 -15.19 -14.00 -15.96
C SER A 224 -16.67 -13.99 -16.40
N GLY A 225 -17.50 -14.85 -15.82
CA GLY A 225 -18.94 -14.89 -16.03
C GLY A 225 -19.76 -13.99 -15.10
N GLY A 226 -19.10 -13.26 -14.17
CA GLY A 226 -19.78 -12.35 -13.24
C GLY A 226 -20.37 -13.04 -12.00
N THR A 227 -20.00 -14.31 -11.73
CA THR A 227 -20.41 -15.00 -10.49
C THR A 227 -19.42 -14.68 -9.37
N GLU A 228 -19.94 -14.35 -8.18
CA GLU A 228 -19.10 -14.06 -7.00
C GLU A 228 -18.34 -15.32 -6.56
N VAL A 229 -17.05 -15.16 -6.26
CA VAL A 229 -16.16 -16.22 -5.77
C VAL A 229 -16.00 -16.08 -4.26
N ASN A 230 -16.31 -17.15 -3.54
CA ASN A 230 -16.01 -17.26 -2.12
C ASN A 230 -14.81 -18.17 -1.95
N PHE A 231 -13.83 -17.74 -1.17
CA PHE A 231 -12.62 -18.49 -0.89
C PHE A 231 -12.78 -19.36 0.35
N GLU A 232 -12.20 -20.55 0.29
CA GLU A 232 -12.13 -21.47 1.43
C GLU A 232 -10.70 -21.53 1.99
N TYR A 233 -9.71 -21.46 1.09
CA TYR A 233 -8.30 -21.63 1.43
C TYR A 233 -7.40 -20.49 0.96
N THR A 234 -7.95 -19.48 0.29
CA THR A 234 -7.20 -18.34 -0.20
C THR A 234 -7.16 -17.24 0.86
N GLU A 235 -5.96 -16.77 1.16
CA GLU A 235 -5.72 -15.65 2.05
C GLU A 235 -5.71 -14.33 1.23
N LEU A 236 -6.35 -13.32 1.79
CA LEU A 236 -6.39 -11.97 1.24
C LEU A 236 -5.36 -11.11 1.99
N GLU A 237 -4.51 -10.39 1.28
CA GLU A 237 -3.66 -9.37 1.89
C GLU A 237 -4.52 -8.31 2.60
N GLU A 238 -5.63 -7.93 1.96
CA GLU A 238 -6.63 -7.03 2.53
C GLU A 238 -8.03 -7.47 2.12
N SER A 239 -8.96 -7.43 3.05
CA SER A 239 -10.37 -7.76 2.80
C SER A 239 -11.22 -6.55 2.44
N SER A 240 -10.72 -5.33 2.64
CA SER A 240 -11.39 -4.06 2.35
C SER A 240 -10.42 -2.98 1.96
N VAL A 241 -10.89 -2.00 1.20
CA VAL A 241 -10.14 -0.80 0.83
C VAL A 241 -10.95 0.43 1.18
N ASP A 242 -10.26 1.52 1.47
CA ASP A 242 -10.91 2.82 1.63
C ASP A 242 -11.18 3.44 0.26
N VAL A 243 -12.44 3.72 -0.02
CA VAL A 243 -12.85 4.42 -1.23
C VAL A 243 -13.28 5.82 -0.87
N THR A 244 -12.61 6.82 -1.45
CA THR A 244 -12.94 8.22 -1.30
C THR A 244 -13.75 8.68 -2.49
N LEU A 245 -14.99 9.11 -2.23
CA LEU A 245 -15.85 9.77 -3.19
C LEU A 245 -15.58 11.27 -3.09
N GLN A 246 -14.90 11.84 -4.10
CA GLN A 246 -14.64 13.28 -4.14
C GLN A 246 -15.85 14.02 -4.68
N VAL A 247 -16.57 14.71 -3.82
CA VAL A 247 -17.76 15.49 -4.14
C VAL A 247 -17.43 16.97 -4.07
N TYR A 248 -17.64 17.65 -5.19
CA TYR A 248 -17.33 19.07 -5.34
C TYR A 248 -18.58 19.91 -5.54
N LYS A 249 -18.57 21.12 -4.97
CA LYS A 249 -19.61 22.13 -5.18
C LYS A 249 -19.43 22.77 -6.55
N MET A 250 -20.51 22.87 -7.29
CA MET A 250 -20.56 23.59 -8.57
C MET A 250 -20.94 25.04 -8.38
N ALA A 251 -20.30 25.93 -9.12
CA ALA A 251 -20.69 27.32 -9.20
C ALA A 251 -20.54 27.89 -10.61
N THR A 252 -21.34 28.90 -10.92
CA THR A 252 -21.15 29.73 -12.10
C THR A 252 -20.64 31.09 -11.63
N LEU A 253 -19.36 31.35 -11.88
CA LEU A 253 -18.70 32.54 -11.38
C LEU A 253 -18.42 33.54 -12.53
N PRO A 254 -18.59 34.84 -12.30
CA PRO A 254 -18.21 35.87 -13.27
C PRO A 254 -16.69 35.90 -13.44
N VAL A 255 -16.27 36.23 -14.65
CA VAL A 255 -14.87 36.30 -15.06
C VAL A 255 -14.41 37.74 -15.11
N ASN A 256 -13.23 38.03 -14.58
CA ASN A 256 -12.55 39.31 -14.73
C ASN A 256 -11.10 39.11 -15.22
N VAL A 257 -10.49 40.22 -15.60
CA VAL A 257 -9.10 40.31 -16.05
C VAL A 257 -8.38 41.33 -15.17
N SER A 258 -7.15 41.02 -14.77
CA SER A 258 -6.30 41.95 -14.00
C SER A 258 -5.33 42.70 -14.94
N PHE A 259 -4.98 43.92 -14.56
CA PHE A 259 -3.99 44.68 -15.29
C PHE A 259 -2.70 44.78 -14.50
N ILE A 260 -1.56 44.52 -15.16
CA ILE A 260 -0.23 44.71 -14.57
C ILE A 260 0.50 45.87 -15.28
N ASN A 261 1.54 46.38 -14.65
CA ASN A 261 2.26 47.59 -15.08
C ASN A 261 1.33 48.79 -15.27
N ALA A 262 0.20 48.78 -14.53
CA ALA A 262 -0.68 49.94 -14.44
C ALA A 262 0.00 51.05 -13.65
N PRO A 263 -0.20 52.35 -14.03
CA PRO A 263 0.30 53.46 -13.24
C PRO A 263 -0.39 53.54 -11.87
N ARG A 264 0.20 54.33 -10.96
CA ARG A 264 -0.42 54.63 -9.67
C ARG A 264 -1.80 55.27 -9.90
N ASP A 265 -2.79 54.89 -9.14
CA ASP A 265 -4.19 55.38 -9.20
C ASP A 265 -4.83 55.22 -10.60
N PHE A 266 -4.48 54.14 -11.31
CA PHE A 266 -5.03 53.86 -12.63
C PHE A 266 -6.53 53.62 -12.57
N ASP A 267 -7.27 54.37 -13.39
CA ASP A 267 -8.71 54.20 -13.56
C ASP A 267 -9.00 53.16 -14.65
N GLU A 268 -9.19 51.89 -14.25
CA GLU A 268 -9.46 50.77 -15.15
C GLU A 268 -10.71 50.98 -16.00
N SER A 269 -11.62 51.88 -15.61
CA SER A 269 -12.84 52.19 -16.39
C SER A 269 -12.56 52.73 -17.79
N VAL A 270 -11.34 53.19 -18.05
CA VAL A 270 -10.90 53.64 -19.37
C VAL A 270 -10.76 52.48 -20.36
N LEU A 271 -10.53 51.28 -19.87
CA LEU A 271 -10.37 50.06 -20.68
C LEU A 271 -11.67 49.27 -20.72
N VAL A 272 -12.59 49.75 -21.59
CA VAL A 272 -13.83 48.99 -21.83
C VAL A 272 -13.50 47.75 -22.67
N TYR A 273 -13.86 46.58 -22.17
CA TYR A 273 -13.55 45.34 -22.86
C TYR A 273 -14.74 44.37 -22.89
N GLU A 274 -14.69 43.47 -23.86
CA GLU A 274 -15.61 42.36 -23.98
C GLU A 274 -14.87 41.02 -23.95
N LEU A 275 -15.44 40.07 -23.15
CA LEU A 275 -14.98 38.71 -23.07
C LEU A 275 -15.89 37.78 -23.87
N SER A 276 -15.34 36.81 -24.58
CA SER A 276 -16.12 35.78 -25.28
C SER A 276 -16.96 34.95 -24.32
N ARG A 277 -16.57 34.89 -23.04
CA ARG A 277 -17.33 34.27 -21.96
C ARG A 277 -17.25 35.18 -20.73
N LYS A 278 -18.42 35.56 -20.20
CA LYS A 278 -18.52 36.42 -19.00
C LYS A 278 -18.62 35.64 -17.70
N GLN A 279 -18.91 34.34 -17.80
CA GLN A 279 -19.04 33.44 -16.67
C GLN A 279 -18.49 32.06 -17.05
N LEU A 280 -17.96 31.34 -16.06
CA LEU A 280 -17.48 29.98 -16.17
C LEU A 280 -18.15 29.10 -15.13
N LYS A 281 -18.46 27.87 -15.56
CA LYS A 281 -18.89 26.81 -14.64
C LYS A 281 -17.67 26.11 -14.09
N VAL A 282 -17.55 26.10 -12.78
CA VAL A 282 -16.43 25.49 -12.05
C VAL A 282 -16.94 24.55 -10.96
N ALA A 283 -16.10 23.64 -10.55
CA ALA A 283 -16.32 22.80 -9.40
C ALA A 283 -15.07 22.76 -8.52
N GLY A 284 -15.27 22.58 -7.22
CA GLY A 284 -14.19 22.47 -6.25
C GLY A 284 -14.71 22.22 -4.84
N PRO A 285 -13.80 22.13 -3.84
CA PRO A 285 -14.20 22.05 -2.44
C PRO A 285 -15.12 23.22 -2.07
N ALA A 286 -16.20 22.94 -1.34
CA ALA A 286 -17.25 23.92 -1.04
C ALA A 286 -16.68 25.19 -0.40
N GLU A 287 -15.74 25.06 0.54
CA GLU A 287 -15.10 26.20 1.21
C GLU A 287 -14.35 27.12 0.22
N LYS A 288 -13.67 26.53 -0.79
CA LYS A 288 -12.96 27.31 -1.81
C LYS A 288 -13.91 27.98 -2.77
N ILE A 289 -14.95 27.29 -3.21
CA ILE A 289 -15.97 27.85 -4.10
C ILE A 289 -16.71 29.01 -3.41
N ASP A 290 -17.06 28.87 -2.14
CA ASP A 290 -17.79 29.89 -1.38
C ASP A 290 -16.96 31.15 -1.06
N ALA A 291 -15.65 31.01 -1.05
CA ALA A 291 -14.71 32.13 -0.91
C ALA A 291 -14.53 32.93 -2.20
N LEU A 292 -14.93 32.38 -3.36
CA LEU A 292 -14.75 33.02 -4.66
C LEU A 292 -16.01 33.83 -5.05
N SER A 293 -15.83 35.11 -5.29
CA SER A 293 -16.86 35.98 -5.89
C SER A 293 -16.69 36.13 -7.40
N THR A 294 -15.45 36.04 -7.89
CA THR A 294 -15.07 36.21 -9.29
C THR A 294 -13.86 35.32 -9.61
N LEU A 295 -13.65 35.02 -10.88
CA LEU A 295 -12.49 34.29 -11.39
C LEU A 295 -11.61 35.25 -12.20
N SER A 296 -10.36 35.48 -11.77
CA SER A 296 -9.36 36.14 -12.58
C SER A 296 -8.74 35.13 -13.54
N ILE A 297 -8.95 35.29 -14.83
CA ILE A 297 -8.51 34.34 -15.87
C ILE A 297 -7.18 34.70 -16.52
N GLY A 298 -6.60 35.82 -16.17
CA GLY A 298 -5.32 36.24 -16.74
C GLY A 298 -5.00 37.71 -16.47
N THR A 299 -3.82 38.09 -16.89
CA THR A 299 -3.31 39.46 -16.72
C THR A 299 -3.00 40.07 -18.06
N ILE A 300 -3.39 41.36 -18.22
CA ILE A 300 -3.00 42.18 -19.36
C ILE A 300 -1.90 43.14 -18.91
N ASP A 301 -0.76 43.02 -19.57
CA ASP A 301 0.35 43.95 -19.35
C ASP A 301 0.15 45.25 -20.16
N LEU A 302 -0.09 46.33 -19.46
CA LEU A 302 -0.32 47.64 -20.09
C LEU A 302 0.93 48.18 -20.79
N SER A 303 2.13 47.75 -20.40
CA SER A 303 3.38 48.12 -21.06
C SER A 303 3.45 47.60 -22.50
N THR A 304 2.81 46.46 -22.78
CA THR A 304 2.75 45.81 -24.11
C THR A 304 1.40 45.98 -24.79
N PHE A 305 0.51 46.77 -24.19
CA PHE A 305 -0.85 46.96 -24.70
C PHE A 305 -0.85 47.50 -26.13
N THR A 306 -1.69 46.92 -26.98
CA THR A 306 -1.83 47.31 -28.37
C THR A 306 -3.30 47.57 -28.70
N LEU A 307 -3.60 48.73 -29.22
CA LEU A 307 -4.94 49.12 -29.63
C LEU A 307 -5.47 48.16 -30.70
N ASN A 308 -6.75 47.81 -30.60
CA ASN A 308 -7.47 46.92 -31.53
C ASN A 308 -6.92 45.49 -31.63
N LYS A 309 -6.08 45.07 -30.70
CA LYS A 309 -5.61 43.68 -30.60
C LYS A 309 -6.62 42.86 -29.86
N VAL A 310 -6.93 41.65 -30.37
CA VAL A 310 -7.64 40.62 -29.63
C VAL A 310 -6.62 39.77 -28.87
N TYR A 311 -6.84 39.64 -27.59
CA TYR A 311 -6.00 38.83 -26.70
C TYR A 311 -6.65 37.46 -26.47
N GLU A 312 -5.87 36.42 -26.56
CA GLU A 312 -6.25 35.08 -26.18
C GLU A 312 -5.63 34.80 -24.83
N LEU A 313 -6.49 34.58 -23.82
CA LEU A 313 -6.09 34.33 -22.46
C LEU A 313 -6.31 32.87 -22.12
N PRO A 314 -5.28 32.11 -21.74
CA PRO A 314 -5.46 30.80 -21.17
C PRO A 314 -6.24 30.90 -19.86
N ILE A 315 -7.13 29.93 -19.60
CA ILE A 315 -7.88 29.89 -18.34
C ILE A 315 -7.00 29.29 -17.27
N GLU A 316 -6.52 30.12 -16.37
CA GLU A 316 -5.73 29.74 -15.19
C GLU A 316 -6.65 29.80 -13.95
N LEU A 317 -6.93 28.64 -13.37
CA LEU A 317 -7.77 28.55 -12.18
C LEU A 317 -6.91 28.40 -10.92
N PRO A 318 -7.41 28.87 -9.77
CA PRO A 318 -6.79 28.56 -8.48
C PRO A 318 -6.67 27.05 -8.26
N SER A 319 -5.73 26.62 -7.40
CA SER A 319 -5.56 25.20 -7.06
C SER A 319 -6.85 24.59 -6.50
N ASP A 320 -7.14 23.37 -6.95
CA ASP A 320 -8.32 22.57 -6.59
C ASP A 320 -9.68 23.15 -7.08
N ILE A 321 -9.64 24.10 -8.00
CA ILE A 321 -10.81 24.55 -8.75
C ILE A 321 -10.69 23.98 -10.18
N TYR A 322 -11.74 23.33 -10.64
CA TYR A 322 -11.78 22.63 -11.92
C TYR A 322 -12.83 23.23 -12.83
N LEU A 323 -12.47 23.40 -14.09
CA LEU A 323 -13.40 23.90 -15.11
C LEU A 323 -14.32 22.77 -15.57
N LEU A 324 -15.60 23.03 -15.54
CA LEU A 324 -16.62 22.10 -16.07
C LEU A 324 -16.96 22.40 -17.55
N ASP A 325 -16.67 23.61 -18.03
CA ASP A 325 -16.83 23.99 -19.43
C ASP A 325 -15.69 23.39 -20.27
N ASN A 326 -16.00 22.90 -21.45
CA ASN A 326 -15.01 22.33 -22.35
C ASN A 326 -14.32 23.39 -23.20
N ILE A 327 -13.64 24.34 -22.55
CA ILE A 327 -12.87 25.42 -23.19
C ILE A 327 -11.53 25.58 -22.48
N SER A 328 -10.49 26.02 -23.20
CA SER A 328 -9.14 26.25 -22.65
C SER A 328 -8.71 27.71 -22.68
N THR A 329 -9.38 28.54 -23.50
CA THR A 329 -9.02 29.95 -23.70
C THR A 329 -10.27 30.82 -23.73
N ILE A 330 -10.09 32.07 -23.33
CA ILE A 330 -11.11 33.12 -23.50
C ILE A 330 -10.48 34.24 -24.32
N THR A 331 -11.21 34.71 -25.33
CA THR A 331 -10.80 35.90 -26.09
C THR A 331 -11.31 37.16 -25.42
N LEU A 332 -10.44 38.17 -25.39
CA LEU A 332 -10.70 39.50 -24.87
C LEU A 332 -10.43 40.54 -25.95
N SER A 333 -11.39 41.42 -26.19
CA SER A 333 -11.28 42.55 -27.12
C SER A 333 -11.59 43.87 -26.40
N PHE A 334 -10.77 44.90 -26.64
CA PHE A 334 -10.98 46.22 -26.09
C PHE A 334 -11.72 47.13 -27.06
N ASP A 335 -12.66 47.90 -26.55
CA ASP A 335 -13.20 49.05 -27.30
C ASP A 335 -12.21 50.20 -27.24
N CYS A 336 -11.48 50.38 -28.31
CA CYS A 336 -10.47 51.41 -28.44
C CYS A 336 -10.98 52.70 -29.15
N SER A 337 -12.27 52.84 -29.38
CA SER A 337 -12.84 53.94 -30.16
C SER A 337 -12.55 55.34 -29.61
N GLY A 338 -12.33 55.43 -28.30
CA GLY A 338 -11.98 56.68 -27.61
C GLY A 338 -10.52 56.81 -27.19
N LEU A 339 -9.68 55.80 -27.50
CA LEU A 339 -8.29 55.72 -27.09
C LEU A 339 -7.33 56.10 -28.23
N GLU A 340 -6.34 56.86 -27.93
CA GLU A 340 -5.22 57.22 -28.84
C GLU A 340 -3.87 56.97 -28.14
N THR A 341 -2.80 57.09 -28.92
CA THR A 341 -1.43 57.08 -28.41
C THR A 341 -0.76 58.41 -28.74
N LYS A 342 0.00 58.96 -27.79
CA LYS A 342 0.82 60.16 -27.96
C LYS A 342 2.26 59.84 -27.55
N THR A 343 3.20 60.18 -28.45
CA THR A 343 4.63 60.02 -28.17
C THR A 343 5.23 61.39 -27.83
N MET A 344 5.99 61.47 -26.76
CA MET A 344 6.64 62.65 -26.32
C MET A 344 7.99 62.39 -25.66
N ASN A 345 8.83 63.47 -25.52
CA ASN A 345 10.08 63.35 -24.80
C ASN A 345 9.91 64.08 -23.46
N LEU A 346 10.33 63.42 -22.38
CA LEU A 346 10.20 63.95 -21.02
C LEU A 346 11.54 64.43 -20.51
N PRO A 347 11.66 65.72 -20.04
CA PRO A 347 12.88 66.23 -19.44
C PRO A 347 13.13 65.55 -18.07
N SER A 348 14.40 65.53 -17.64
CA SER A 348 14.78 65.03 -16.31
C SER A 348 14.09 65.75 -15.15
N SER A 349 13.56 66.95 -15.36
CA SER A 349 12.78 67.67 -14.35
C SER A 349 11.45 66.97 -13.97
N CYS A 350 10.98 66.07 -14.80
CA CYS A 350 9.80 65.26 -14.51
C CYS A 350 10.08 64.03 -13.62
N VAL A 351 11.36 63.73 -13.31
CA VAL A 351 11.75 62.61 -12.51
C VAL A 351 11.56 62.90 -11.03
N GLN A 352 10.89 61.96 -10.36
CA GLN A 352 10.72 61.93 -8.91
C GLN A 352 11.31 60.62 -8.35
N VAL A 353 12.10 60.73 -7.29
CA VAL A 353 12.68 59.59 -6.59
C VAL A 353 11.95 59.42 -5.27
N VAL A 354 11.42 58.25 -5.04
CA VAL A 354 10.71 57.91 -3.79
C VAL A 354 11.42 56.78 -3.06
N ASN A 355 11.20 56.68 -1.76
CA ASN A 355 11.71 55.61 -0.89
C ASN A 355 13.25 55.44 -0.87
N LEU A 356 14.01 56.46 -1.33
CA LEU A 356 15.47 56.43 -1.27
C LEU A 356 15.95 56.59 0.19
N PRO A 357 16.77 55.66 0.72
CA PRO A 357 17.32 55.80 2.06
C PRO A 357 18.18 57.08 2.17
N SER A 358 18.06 57.80 3.29
CA SER A 358 18.73 59.08 3.53
C SER A 358 20.27 59.04 3.50
N THR A 359 20.84 57.82 3.54
CA THR A 359 22.28 57.54 3.42
C THR A 359 22.78 57.63 1.97
N TYR A 360 21.89 57.76 1.01
CA TYR A 360 22.22 57.80 -0.42
C TYR A 360 21.64 59.04 -1.09
N GLN A 361 22.35 59.49 -2.11
CA GLN A 361 21.89 60.52 -3.03
C GLN A 361 21.84 59.92 -4.45
N LEU A 362 20.72 60.12 -5.17
CA LEU A 362 20.55 59.67 -6.54
C LEU A 362 20.53 60.92 -7.47
N THR A 363 21.41 60.92 -8.43
CA THR A 363 21.47 61.92 -9.49
C THR A 363 21.09 61.28 -10.83
N VAL A 364 20.09 61.81 -11.51
CA VAL A 364 19.66 61.37 -12.83
C VAL A 364 20.61 61.95 -13.88
N GLU A 365 21.34 61.07 -14.59
CA GLU A 365 22.28 61.47 -15.65
C GLU A 365 21.58 61.58 -17.02
N THR A 366 20.44 60.96 -17.20
CA THR A 366 19.62 61.04 -18.41
C THR A 366 18.96 62.40 -18.50
N GLU A 367 19.38 63.27 -19.43
CA GLU A 367 18.80 64.61 -19.61
C GLU A 367 17.35 64.53 -20.08
N ARG A 368 17.02 63.61 -20.94
CA ARG A 368 15.65 63.45 -21.48
C ARG A 368 15.34 61.96 -21.70
N LEU A 369 14.16 61.53 -21.27
CA LEU A 369 13.59 60.23 -21.63
C LEU A 369 12.89 60.40 -22.99
N MET A 370 13.47 59.71 -24.01
CA MET A 370 13.04 59.86 -25.39
C MET A 370 11.93 58.85 -25.77
N ASN A 371 11.05 59.28 -26.69
CA ASN A 371 10.04 58.45 -27.32
C ASN A 371 9.09 57.77 -26.31
N VAL A 372 8.72 58.43 -25.26
CA VAL A 372 7.73 57.95 -24.30
C VAL A 372 6.36 57.90 -24.98
N THR A 373 5.80 56.71 -25.08
CA THR A 373 4.48 56.50 -25.69
C THR A 373 3.44 56.36 -24.57
N LEU A 374 2.51 57.30 -24.53
CA LEU A 374 1.38 57.30 -23.60
C LEU A 374 0.11 56.89 -24.34
N CYS A 375 -0.77 56.13 -23.68
CA CYS A 375 -2.06 55.71 -24.18
C CYS A 375 -3.17 56.22 -23.24
N GLY A 376 -4.25 56.68 -23.78
CA GLY A 376 -5.37 57.18 -22.98
C GLY A 376 -6.46 57.83 -23.85
N PRO A 377 -7.46 58.49 -23.23
CA PRO A 377 -8.52 59.20 -23.96
C PRO A 377 -7.96 60.30 -24.84
N LYS A 378 -8.40 60.37 -26.08
CA LYS A 378 -7.97 61.36 -27.08
C LYS A 378 -7.96 62.77 -26.52
N ALA A 379 -9.06 63.25 -25.94
CA ALA A 379 -9.20 64.59 -25.40
C ALA A 379 -8.18 64.93 -24.27
N ALA A 380 -7.83 63.89 -23.47
CA ALA A 380 -6.85 64.04 -22.39
C ALA A 380 -5.41 64.12 -22.94
N LEU A 381 -5.11 63.31 -23.96
CA LEU A 381 -3.78 63.33 -24.59
C LEU A 381 -3.52 64.61 -25.41
N GLU A 382 -4.54 65.15 -26.05
CA GLU A 382 -4.39 66.38 -26.81
C GLU A 382 -3.86 67.59 -25.95
N THR A 383 -4.36 67.66 -24.71
CA THR A 383 -3.99 68.77 -23.78
C THR A 383 -2.79 68.42 -22.88
N LEU A 384 -2.31 67.21 -22.91
CA LEU A 384 -1.21 66.73 -22.05
C LEU A 384 0.12 67.38 -22.47
N THR A 385 0.81 68.00 -21.52
CA THR A 385 2.18 68.48 -21.68
C THR A 385 3.20 67.63 -20.95
N PRO A 386 4.50 67.65 -21.35
CA PRO A 386 5.53 66.85 -20.69
C PRO A 386 5.63 67.10 -19.18
N GLU A 387 5.42 68.32 -18.73
CA GLU A 387 5.56 68.75 -17.32
C GLU A 387 4.45 68.12 -16.41
N GLN A 388 3.40 67.64 -17.01
CA GLN A 388 2.29 67.00 -16.30
C GLN A 388 2.51 65.46 -16.06
N VAL A 389 3.57 64.92 -16.70
CA VAL A 389 3.91 63.48 -16.57
C VAL A 389 4.98 63.33 -15.51
N VAL A 390 4.77 62.46 -14.57
CA VAL A 390 5.75 62.09 -13.55
C VAL A 390 6.44 60.80 -13.98
N VAL A 391 7.76 60.83 -13.91
CA VAL A 391 8.63 59.63 -14.08
C VAL A 391 9.13 59.24 -12.70
N GLU A 392 8.55 58.25 -12.12
CA GLU A 392 8.85 57.79 -10.76
C GLU A 392 9.94 56.70 -10.76
N ILE A 393 10.95 56.94 -9.93
CA ILE A 393 11.95 55.94 -9.55
C ILE A 393 11.66 55.54 -8.10
N ASP A 394 11.27 54.29 -7.86
CA ASP A 394 11.05 53.79 -6.52
C ASP A 394 12.27 52.98 -6.07
N ALA A 395 12.93 53.42 -4.99
CA ALA A 395 14.10 52.72 -4.49
C ALA A 395 13.81 51.37 -3.83
N GLU A 396 12.56 51.04 -3.61
CA GLU A 396 12.14 49.68 -3.17
C GLU A 396 12.15 48.68 -4.33
N ASP A 397 12.07 49.15 -5.58
CA ASP A 397 12.03 48.28 -6.77
C ASP A 397 13.42 47.78 -7.21
N PHE A 398 14.51 48.23 -6.65
CA PHE A 398 15.86 47.86 -7.02
C PHE A 398 16.83 47.82 -5.83
N SER A 399 17.96 47.09 -6.01
CA SER A 399 19.03 47.09 -5.00
C SER A 399 19.85 48.39 -5.07
N VAL A 400 19.77 49.23 -4.03
CA VAL A 400 20.52 50.48 -3.94
C VAL A 400 22.01 50.19 -3.71
N ALA A 401 22.83 50.44 -4.74
CA ALA A 401 24.29 50.32 -4.68
C ALA A 401 24.94 51.56 -5.28
N THR A 402 26.11 51.97 -4.76
CA THR A 402 26.85 53.14 -5.26
C THR A 402 27.39 52.90 -6.66
N GLY A 403 27.37 53.97 -7.50
CA GLY A 403 27.84 53.92 -8.89
C GLY A 403 26.74 54.25 -9.89
N GLN A 404 27.09 54.04 -11.17
CA GLN A 404 26.12 54.22 -12.27
C GLN A 404 25.24 52.97 -12.40
N GLN A 405 23.93 53.19 -12.50
CA GLN A 405 22.94 52.15 -12.69
C GLN A 405 21.88 52.57 -13.71
N ASN A 406 21.38 51.62 -14.48
CA ASN A 406 20.18 51.79 -15.28
C ASN A 406 18.97 51.36 -14.45
N ILE A 407 18.12 52.28 -14.07
CA ILE A 407 17.01 52.03 -13.17
C ILE A 407 15.71 52.12 -13.95
N ALA A 408 14.86 51.12 -13.81
CA ALA A 408 13.52 51.11 -14.36
C ALA A 408 12.67 52.20 -13.68
N CYS A 409 11.83 52.88 -14.47
CA CYS A 409 10.95 53.90 -13.95
C CYS A 409 9.50 53.66 -14.35
N ARG A 410 8.59 54.10 -13.52
CA ARG A 410 7.15 54.11 -13.78
C ARG A 410 6.69 55.48 -14.20
N LEU A 411 5.74 55.54 -15.11
CA LEU A 411 5.20 56.80 -15.59
C LEU A 411 3.71 56.91 -15.26
N TYR A 412 3.32 58.07 -14.74
CA TYR A 412 1.91 58.34 -14.48
C TYR A 412 1.62 59.83 -14.61
N VAL A 413 0.32 60.14 -14.73
CA VAL A 413 -0.18 61.51 -14.81
C VAL A 413 -1.01 61.79 -13.56
N PRO A 414 -0.52 62.54 -12.55
CA PRO A 414 -1.21 62.67 -11.27
C PRO A 414 -2.61 63.26 -11.37
N SER A 415 -2.86 64.09 -12.39
CA SER A 415 -4.17 64.71 -12.62
C SER A 415 -5.15 63.86 -13.42
N ASN A 416 -4.70 62.70 -13.94
CA ASN A 416 -5.54 61.89 -14.82
C ASN A 416 -5.11 60.39 -14.83
N GLY A 417 -5.69 59.58 -13.96
CA GLY A 417 -5.45 58.15 -13.87
C GLY A 417 -5.86 57.31 -15.11
N LYS A 418 -6.46 57.93 -16.15
CA LYS A 418 -6.88 57.28 -17.40
C LYS A 418 -5.78 57.19 -18.45
N ILE A 419 -4.57 57.71 -18.13
CA ILE A 419 -3.43 57.70 -19.06
C ILE A 419 -2.37 56.77 -18.50
N PHE A 420 -1.88 55.86 -19.32
CA PHE A 420 -0.81 54.93 -18.97
C PHE A 420 0.29 54.89 -20.02
N ALA A 421 1.47 54.49 -19.60
CA ALA A 421 2.62 54.39 -20.50
C ALA A 421 2.69 53.01 -21.16
N ARG A 422 3.04 53.00 -22.45
CA ARG A 422 3.38 51.79 -23.19
C ARG A 422 4.89 51.71 -23.34
N GLY A 423 5.44 50.54 -23.14
CA GLY A 423 6.88 50.28 -23.15
C GLY A 423 7.48 50.23 -21.74
N SER A 424 8.69 49.77 -21.67
CA SER A 424 9.51 49.78 -20.46
C SER A 424 10.56 50.88 -20.60
N TYR A 425 10.68 51.69 -19.59
CA TYR A 425 11.58 52.85 -19.60
C TYR A 425 12.62 52.70 -18.51
N VAL A 426 13.86 53.08 -18.83
CA VAL A 426 14.98 53.06 -17.90
C VAL A 426 15.71 54.41 -17.94
N LEU A 427 16.19 54.86 -16.80
CA LEU A 427 17.00 56.05 -16.65
C LEU A 427 18.40 55.69 -16.17
N GLN A 428 19.40 56.31 -16.74
CA GLN A 428 20.75 56.25 -16.23
C GLN A 428 20.89 57.16 -15.04
N CYS A 429 21.22 56.58 -13.91
CA CYS A 429 21.33 57.29 -12.63
C CYS A 429 22.69 56.98 -11.99
N ARG A 430 23.19 57.94 -11.22
CA ARG A 430 24.35 57.78 -10.34
C ARG A 430 23.89 57.79 -8.91
N ILE A 431 24.28 56.82 -8.13
CA ILE A 431 24.00 56.71 -6.70
C ILE A 431 25.31 56.90 -5.93
N GLU A 432 25.31 57.81 -4.98
CA GLU A 432 26.46 58.14 -4.11
C GLU A 432 26.02 57.97 -2.64
N SER A 433 26.98 57.58 -1.79
CA SER A 433 26.74 57.57 -0.33
C SER A 433 26.98 58.97 0.22
N ASN A 434 26.05 59.45 1.04
CA ASN A 434 26.17 60.74 1.76
C ASN A 434 27.28 60.69 2.79
#